data_9590d59e7d65270da14eaeaa8e201cb0
#
_entry.id   9590d59e7d65270da14eaeaa8e201cb0
#
_cell.length_a   1.000
_cell.length_b   1.000
_cell.length_c   1.000
_cell.angle_alpha   90.00
_cell.angle_beta   90.00
_cell.angle_gamma   90.00
#
_symmetry.space_group_name_H-M   'P 1'
#
loop_
_entity.id
_entity.type
_entity.pdbx_description
1 polymer ?
#
loop_
_entity_poly.entity_id
_entity_poly.type
_entity_poly.pdbx_seq_one_letter_code
_entity_poly.pdbx_strand_id
1 'polypeptide(L)'
;GLRGRQQKLNFRGVEVILDVAHNPAAATKLAQSLVTQQGTSVAVASVLDDKDWSGILGAMRPVISHWHIAEISQSSRASKGQYLLDLLYNADQSGDLHRSIEEAFLQAVDAVSVDSEAQRIVVFGSFHTVALVLNLILAEVGIE
;
A
#
# COMPACT_ATOMS: atom_id res chain seq x y z
N GLY A 1 -14.65 -8.53 -11.92
CA GLY A 1 -14.76 -7.30 -11.25
C GLY A 1 -13.47 -6.76 -10.74
N LEU A 2 -12.64 -6.38 -11.62
CA LEU A 2 -11.31 -5.94 -11.22
C LEU A 2 -11.25 -4.43 -10.99
N ARG A 3 -12.16 -3.68 -11.56
CA ARG A 3 -12.12 -2.23 -11.46
C ARG A 3 -12.51 -1.78 -10.07
N GLY A 4 -11.55 -1.21 -9.35
CA GLY A 4 -11.75 -0.69 -8.01
C GLY A 4 -11.92 -1.74 -6.93
N ARG A 5 -11.65 -3.00 -7.23
CA ARG A 5 -11.79 -4.10 -6.28
C ARG A 5 -10.46 -4.74 -5.99
N GLN A 6 -10.45 -5.58 -4.96
CA GLN A 6 -9.25 -6.31 -4.60
C GLN A 6 -8.85 -7.28 -5.70
N GLN A 7 -7.59 -7.26 -6.03
CA GLN A 7 -6.98 -8.23 -6.92
C GLN A 7 -5.84 -8.88 -6.17
N LYS A 8 -5.86 -10.21 -6.08
CA LYS A 8 -4.82 -10.96 -5.37
C LYS A 8 -3.83 -11.54 -6.36
N LEU A 9 -2.55 -11.35 -6.08
CA LEU A 9 -1.46 -11.85 -6.89
C LEU A 9 -0.41 -12.46 -6.00
N ASN A 10 0.53 -13.19 -6.60
CA ASN A 10 1.70 -13.70 -5.91
C ASN A 10 2.93 -13.14 -6.58
N PHE A 11 3.87 -12.65 -5.77
CA PHE A 11 5.13 -12.10 -6.27
C PHE A 11 6.25 -12.63 -5.40
N ARG A 12 7.09 -13.48 -5.98
CA ARG A 12 8.23 -14.08 -5.28
C ARG A 12 7.82 -14.78 -4.00
N GLY A 13 6.67 -15.45 -4.04
CA GLY A 13 6.16 -16.17 -2.88
C GLY A 13 5.38 -15.33 -1.88
N VAL A 14 5.22 -14.04 -2.11
CA VAL A 14 4.50 -13.12 -1.22
C VAL A 14 3.12 -12.81 -1.80
N GLU A 15 2.09 -12.91 -0.97
CA GLU A 15 0.74 -12.51 -1.39
C GLU A 15 0.67 -10.98 -1.49
N VAL A 16 0.17 -10.50 -2.62
CA VAL A 16 0.01 -9.07 -2.89
C VAL A 16 -1.45 -8.80 -3.20
N ILE A 17 -2.04 -7.85 -2.49
CA ILE A 17 -3.40 -7.39 -2.74
C ILE A 17 -3.31 -5.99 -3.33
N LEU A 18 -3.92 -5.80 -4.50
CA LEU A 18 -4.03 -4.49 -5.15
C LEU A 18 -5.45 -3.98 -4.99
N ASP A 19 -5.59 -2.75 -4.52
CA ASP A 19 -6.90 -2.13 -4.32
C ASP A 19 -6.79 -0.63 -4.59
N VAL A 20 -7.74 -0.07 -5.33
CA VAL A 20 -7.70 1.36 -5.67
C VAL A 20 -8.35 2.25 -4.61
N ALA A 21 -8.53 1.73 -3.39
CA ALA A 21 -9.07 2.53 -2.28
C ALA A 21 -8.27 3.81 -2.11
N HIS A 22 -8.95 4.95 -2.10
CA HIS A 22 -8.31 6.26 -2.04
C HIS A 22 -9.10 7.27 -1.21
N ASN A 23 -10.05 6.80 -0.40
CA ASN A 23 -10.78 7.63 0.55
C ASN A 23 -11.10 6.78 1.78
N PRO A 24 -11.51 7.42 2.90
CA PRO A 24 -11.76 6.68 4.14
C PRO A 24 -12.82 5.60 4.04
N ALA A 25 -13.90 5.83 3.28
CA ALA A 25 -14.96 4.83 3.14
C ALA A 25 -14.45 3.56 2.43
N ALA A 26 -13.71 3.73 1.34
CA ALA A 26 -13.13 2.61 0.61
C ALA A 26 -12.05 1.91 1.45
N ALA A 27 -11.25 2.67 2.20
CA ALA A 27 -10.25 2.11 3.10
C ALA A 27 -10.89 1.29 4.21
N THR A 28 -12.03 1.73 4.74
CA THR A 28 -12.77 0.98 5.75
C THR A 28 -13.22 -0.37 5.21
N LYS A 29 -13.74 -0.41 3.97
CA LYS A 29 -14.14 -1.67 3.34
C LYS A 29 -12.95 -2.59 3.13
N LEU A 30 -11.84 -2.05 2.68
CA LEU A 30 -10.61 -2.81 2.49
C LEU A 30 -10.14 -3.40 3.83
N ALA A 31 -10.12 -2.60 4.89
CA ALA A 31 -9.73 -3.06 6.21
C ALA A 31 -10.64 -4.17 6.72
N GLN A 32 -11.96 -4.04 6.52
CA GLN A 32 -12.92 -5.08 6.92
C GLN A 32 -12.65 -6.40 6.22
N SER A 33 -12.28 -6.34 4.95
CA SER A 33 -11.90 -7.53 4.19
C SER A 33 -10.62 -8.16 4.74
N LEU A 34 -9.64 -7.34 5.09
CA LEU A 34 -8.35 -7.83 5.57
C LEU A 34 -8.43 -8.41 6.98
N VAL A 35 -9.30 -7.88 7.82
CA VAL A 35 -9.43 -8.35 9.21
C VAL A 35 -9.91 -9.80 9.30
N THR A 36 -10.57 -10.29 8.25
CA THR A 36 -11.01 -11.69 8.21
C THR A 36 -9.89 -12.65 7.83
N GLN A 37 -8.73 -12.13 7.43
CA GLN A 37 -7.61 -12.93 7.01
C GLN A 37 -6.59 -13.05 8.15
N GLN A 38 -5.83 -14.13 8.14
CA GLN A 38 -4.86 -14.41 9.18
C GLN A 38 -3.63 -13.50 9.04
N GLY A 39 -3.11 -13.03 10.16
CA GLY A 39 -1.89 -12.24 10.21
C GLY A 39 -2.13 -10.77 9.90
N THR A 40 -1.04 -10.01 9.85
CA THR A 40 -1.07 -8.59 9.53
C THR A 40 -0.63 -8.34 8.10
N SER A 41 -0.83 -7.13 7.64
CA SER A 41 -0.43 -6.70 6.29
C SER A 41 0.57 -5.55 6.39
N VAL A 42 1.43 -5.47 5.39
CA VAL A 42 2.33 -4.34 5.17
C VAL A 42 1.73 -3.52 4.04
N ALA A 43 1.68 -2.21 4.20
CA ALA A 43 1.08 -1.33 3.20
C ALA A 43 2.14 -0.76 2.26
N VAL A 44 1.78 -0.63 0.98
CA VAL A 44 2.49 0.18 0.00
C VAL A 44 1.51 1.20 -0.53
N ALA A 45 1.79 2.47 -0.33
CA ALA A 45 0.87 3.53 -0.72
C ALA A 45 1.61 4.76 -1.23
N SER A 46 0.97 5.50 -2.10
CA SER A 46 1.46 6.79 -2.54
C SER A 46 0.51 7.89 -2.09
N VAL A 47 0.99 9.12 -2.12
CA VAL A 47 0.32 10.24 -1.46
C VAL A 47 -0.05 11.31 -2.47
N LEU A 48 -1.33 11.67 -2.50
CA LEU A 48 -1.85 12.80 -3.25
C LEU A 48 -2.46 13.81 -2.27
N ASP A 49 -2.25 15.11 -2.52
CA ASP A 49 -2.67 16.19 -1.63
C ASP A 49 -4.17 16.19 -1.33
N ASP A 50 -4.99 15.82 -2.30
CA ASP A 50 -6.43 15.94 -2.17
C ASP A 50 -7.08 14.74 -1.46
N LYS A 51 -6.28 13.88 -0.85
CA LYS A 51 -6.80 12.71 -0.12
C LYS A 51 -6.87 12.97 1.37
N ASP A 52 -7.88 12.41 2.00
CA ASP A 52 -8.00 12.43 3.47
C ASP A 52 -7.14 11.31 4.05
N TRP A 53 -5.82 11.54 4.10
CA TRP A 53 -4.89 10.53 4.58
C TRP A 53 -5.07 10.22 6.06
N SER A 54 -5.46 11.20 6.85
CA SER A 54 -5.74 10.96 8.27
C SER A 54 -6.87 9.94 8.45
N GLY A 55 -7.96 10.10 7.69
CA GLY A 55 -9.07 9.14 7.73
C GLY A 55 -8.72 7.79 7.17
N ILE A 56 -7.91 7.75 6.09
CA ILE A 56 -7.44 6.49 5.50
C ILE A 56 -6.55 5.74 6.49
N LEU A 57 -5.62 6.43 7.15
CA LEU A 57 -4.77 5.85 8.17
C LEU A 57 -5.59 5.26 9.32
N GLY A 58 -6.56 6.01 9.81
CA GLY A 58 -7.42 5.53 10.89
C GLY A 58 -8.18 4.27 10.53
N ALA A 59 -8.67 4.20 9.29
CA ALA A 59 -9.40 3.03 8.80
C ALA A 59 -8.50 1.80 8.67
N MET A 60 -7.25 1.98 8.22
CA MET A 60 -6.34 0.88 7.94
C MET A 60 -5.48 0.47 9.14
N ARG A 61 -5.43 1.29 10.18
CA ARG A 61 -4.58 1.05 11.34
C ARG A 61 -4.71 -0.34 11.94
N PRO A 62 -5.91 -0.91 12.11
CA PRO A 62 -6.05 -2.22 12.75
C PRO A 62 -5.40 -3.37 11.96
N VAL A 63 -5.18 -3.20 10.67
CA VAL A 63 -4.74 -4.30 9.81
C VAL A 63 -3.34 -4.10 9.21
N ILE A 64 -2.73 -2.92 9.36
CA ILE A 64 -1.40 -2.63 8.81
C ILE A 64 -0.39 -2.56 9.93
N SER A 65 0.70 -3.33 9.80
CA SER A 65 1.78 -3.35 10.77
C SER A 65 2.92 -2.38 10.41
N HIS A 66 3.11 -2.09 9.13
CA HIS A 66 4.16 -1.17 8.69
C HIS A 66 3.79 -0.57 7.33
N TRP A 67 4.18 0.69 7.10
CA TRP A 67 3.86 1.44 5.89
C TRP A 67 5.11 1.70 5.07
N HIS A 68 5.07 1.35 3.79
CA HIS A 68 6.06 1.77 2.81
C HIS A 68 5.40 2.79 1.91
N ILE A 69 5.85 4.02 1.98
CA ILE A 69 5.23 5.13 1.26
C ILE A 69 6.19 5.75 0.26
N ALA A 70 5.63 6.30 -0.80
CA ALA A 70 6.38 7.00 -1.82
C ALA A 70 5.57 8.17 -2.33
N GLU A 71 6.27 9.20 -2.80
CA GLU A 71 5.64 10.31 -3.47
C GLU A 71 5.40 9.94 -4.93
N ILE A 72 4.36 10.51 -5.53
CA ILE A 72 4.15 10.42 -6.98
C ILE A 72 4.96 11.55 -7.60
N SER A 73 6.18 11.24 -8.02
CA SER A 73 7.20 12.22 -8.35
C SER A 73 6.83 13.14 -9.53
N GLN A 74 5.89 12.75 -10.37
CA GLN A 74 5.54 13.51 -11.56
C GLN A 74 4.22 14.26 -11.42
N SER A 75 3.66 14.29 -10.23
CA SER A 75 2.38 14.97 -10.00
C SER A 75 2.59 16.22 -9.14
N SER A 76 2.12 17.36 -9.62
CA SER A 76 2.09 18.58 -8.83
C SER A 76 1.09 18.49 -7.67
N ARG A 77 0.22 17.48 -7.67
CA ARG A 77 -0.77 17.25 -6.62
C ARG A 77 -0.26 16.32 -5.54
N ALA A 78 0.96 15.79 -5.68
CA ALA A 78 1.50 14.87 -4.69
C ALA A 78 1.83 15.62 -3.40
N SER A 79 1.36 15.08 -2.28
CA SER A 79 1.82 15.50 -0.96
C SER A 79 3.26 15.04 -0.78
N LYS A 80 3.96 15.73 0.09
CA LYS A 80 5.31 15.28 0.46
C LYS A 80 5.20 14.08 1.38
N GLY A 81 6.02 13.06 1.11
CA GLY A 81 6.03 11.85 1.92
C GLY A 81 6.31 12.12 3.38
N GLN A 82 7.09 13.16 3.68
CA GLN A 82 7.36 13.53 5.07
C GLN A 82 6.07 13.87 5.83
N TYR A 83 5.10 14.50 5.17
CA TYR A 83 3.82 14.79 5.79
C TYR A 83 3.11 13.50 6.23
N LEU A 84 3.11 12.49 5.37
CA LEU A 84 2.49 11.21 5.70
C LEU A 84 3.27 10.49 6.81
N LEU A 85 4.61 10.53 6.78
CA LEU A 85 5.40 9.96 7.87
C LEU A 85 5.06 10.59 9.21
N ASP A 86 4.88 11.92 9.23
CA ASP A 86 4.52 12.62 10.45
C ASP A 86 3.12 12.20 10.94
N LEU A 87 2.18 12.01 10.03
CA LEU A 87 0.86 11.48 10.38
C LEU A 87 0.95 10.08 10.99
N LEU A 88 1.78 9.21 10.39
CA LEU A 88 1.99 7.87 10.91
C LEU A 88 2.59 7.90 12.30
N TYR A 89 3.63 8.68 12.49
CA TYR A 89 4.29 8.81 13.77
C TYR A 89 3.33 9.28 14.85
N ASN A 90 2.51 10.29 14.55
CA ASN A 90 1.54 10.83 15.51
C ASN A 90 0.42 9.84 15.82
N ALA A 91 0.22 8.85 14.98
CA ALA A 91 -0.77 7.78 15.17
C ALA A 91 -0.16 6.50 15.75
N ASP A 92 1.08 6.55 16.24
CA ASP A 92 1.82 5.41 16.75
C ASP A 92 1.97 4.29 15.73
N GLN A 93 2.16 4.66 14.47
CA GLN A 93 2.40 3.70 13.39
C GLN A 93 3.80 3.91 12.82
N SER A 94 4.36 2.85 12.24
CA SER A 94 5.69 2.90 11.66
C SER A 94 5.64 2.92 10.14
N GLY A 95 6.61 3.60 9.52
CA GLY A 95 6.68 3.66 8.08
C GLY A 95 8.04 4.13 7.60
N ASP A 96 8.32 3.83 6.34
CA ASP A 96 9.51 4.26 5.63
C ASP A 96 9.10 5.01 4.37
N LEU A 97 9.83 6.07 4.07
CA LEU A 97 9.66 6.84 2.86
C LEU A 97 10.67 6.37 1.81
N HIS A 98 10.18 6.08 0.62
CA HIS A 98 11.00 5.61 -0.50
C HIS A 98 10.96 6.60 -1.64
N ARG A 99 11.93 6.49 -2.55
CA ARG A 99 12.05 7.40 -3.68
C ARG A 99 11.05 7.13 -4.79
N SER A 100 10.47 5.93 -4.82
CA SER A 100 9.51 5.55 -5.85
C SER A 100 8.58 4.48 -5.30
N ILE A 101 7.45 4.30 -5.98
CA ILE A 101 6.50 3.24 -5.64
C ILE A 101 7.16 1.88 -5.86
N GLU A 102 7.94 1.74 -6.92
CA GLU A 102 8.64 0.48 -7.22
C GLU A 102 9.61 0.12 -6.11
N GLU A 103 10.40 1.08 -5.63
CA GLU A 103 11.31 0.85 -4.51
C GLU A 103 10.54 0.49 -3.24
N ALA A 104 9.47 1.21 -2.94
CA ALA A 104 8.63 0.92 -1.78
C ALA A 104 8.09 -0.50 -1.83
N PHE A 105 7.61 -0.93 -3.00
CA PHE A 105 7.08 -2.27 -3.18
C PHE A 105 8.15 -3.34 -2.99
N LEU A 106 9.32 -3.19 -3.61
CA LEU A 106 10.38 -4.17 -3.50
C LEU A 106 10.92 -4.27 -2.07
N GLN A 107 11.01 -3.15 -1.37
CA GLN A 107 11.39 -3.17 0.04
C GLN A 107 10.34 -3.85 0.91
N ALA A 108 9.06 -3.65 0.61
CA ALA A 108 7.98 -4.34 1.30
C ALA A 108 8.06 -5.85 1.07
N VAL A 109 8.35 -6.29 -0.15
CA VAL A 109 8.52 -7.71 -0.47
C VAL A 109 9.64 -8.31 0.38
N ASP A 110 10.79 -7.63 0.46
CA ASP A 110 11.92 -8.10 1.27
C ASP A 110 11.53 -8.20 2.75
N ALA A 111 10.83 -7.19 3.26
CA ALA A 111 10.43 -7.17 4.66
C ALA A 111 9.47 -8.31 5.01
N VAL A 112 8.48 -8.57 4.15
CA VAL A 112 7.52 -9.65 4.38
C VAL A 112 8.20 -11.01 4.27
N SER A 113 9.16 -11.15 3.36
CA SER A 113 9.86 -12.42 3.17
C SER A 113 10.62 -12.88 4.42
N VAL A 114 11.08 -11.93 5.26
CA VAL A 114 11.84 -12.26 6.46
C VAL A 114 11.03 -12.15 7.75
N ASP A 115 9.85 -11.53 7.70
CA ASP A 115 9.00 -11.33 8.88
C ASP A 115 7.86 -12.36 8.87
N SER A 116 7.93 -13.31 9.79
CA SER A 116 6.95 -14.39 9.87
C SER A 116 5.56 -13.91 10.31
N GLU A 117 5.43 -12.71 10.88
CA GLU A 117 4.14 -12.19 11.34
C GLU A 117 3.40 -11.46 10.24
N ALA A 118 4.11 -10.83 9.31
CA ALA A 118 3.48 -10.14 8.18
C ALA A 118 3.16 -11.16 7.08
N GLN A 119 1.90 -11.25 6.71
CA GLN A 119 1.43 -12.29 5.79
C GLN A 119 1.31 -11.83 4.35
N ARG A 120 1.18 -10.53 4.12
CA ARG A 120 0.90 -10.02 2.78
C ARG A 120 1.23 -8.54 2.65
N ILE A 121 1.25 -8.10 1.40
CA ILE A 121 1.39 -6.69 1.06
C ILE A 121 0.06 -6.20 0.51
N VAL A 122 -0.38 -5.02 0.94
CA VAL A 122 -1.55 -4.36 0.38
C VAL A 122 -1.10 -3.08 -0.28
N VAL A 123 -1.35 -2.95 -1.58
CA VAL A 123 -0.98 -1.79 -2.40
C VAL A 123 -2.24 -1.00 -2.68
N PHE A 124 -2.26 0.26 -2.30
CA PHE A 124 -3.46 1.08 -2.48
C PHE A 124 -3.15 2.58 -2.48
N GLY A 125 -4.18 3.40 -2.66
CA GLY A 125 -4.08 4.84 -2.59
C GLY A 125 -4.41 5.56 -3.88
N SER A 126 -4.17 4.95 -5.03
CA SER A 126 -4.52 5.52 -6.33
C SER A 126 -4.43 4.46 -7.41
N PHE A 127 -5.10 4.72 -8.55
CA PHE A 127 -4.94 3.89 -9.75
C PHE A 127 -3.49 3.86 -10.21
N HIS A 128 -2.80 5.00 -10.13
CA HIS A 128 -1.40 5.11 -10.56
C HIS A 128 -0.51 4.14 -9.77
N THR A 129 -0.66 4.11 -8.45
CA THR A 129 0.11 3.23 -7.58
C THR A 129 -0.12 1.76 -7.93
N VAL A 130 -1.39 1.39 -8.05
CA VAL A 130 -1.77 0.01 -8.36
C VAL A 130 -1.26 -0.39 -9.74
N ALA A 131 -1.40 0.48 -10.74
CA ALA A 131 -0.94 0.18 -12.09
C ALA A 131 0.57 -0.03 -12.16
N LEU A 132 1.35 0.79 -11.47
CA LEU A 132 2.82 0.64 -11.46
C LEU A 132 3.23 -0.70 -10.86
N VAL A 133 2.63 -1.08 -9.74
CA VAL A 133 2.96 -2.36 -9.09
C VAL A 133 2.50 -3.53 -9.94
N LEU A 134 1.29 -3.46 -10.50
CA LEU A 134 0.80 -4.52 -11.37
C LEU A 134 1.73 -4.73 -12.57
N ASN A 135 2.15 -3.65 -13.22
CA ASN A 135 3.07 -3.74 -14.35
C ASN A 135 4.41 -4.36 -13.95
N LEU A 136 4.92 -4.02 -12.77
CA LEU A 136 6.15 -4.60 -12.27
C LEU A 136 6.00 -6.12 -12.08
N ILE A 137 4.90 -6.55 -11.50
CA ILE A 137 4.64 -7.97 -11.26
C ILE A 137 4.51 -8.72 -12.60
N LEU A 138 3.74 -8.18 -13.53
CA LEU A 138 3.52 -8.83 -14.82
C LEU A 138 4.81 -8.89 -15.64
N ALA A 139 5.65 -7.87 -15.58
CA ALA A 139 6.93 -7.86 -16.29
C ALA A 139 7.86 -8.97 -15.78
N GLU A 140 7.86 -9.21 -14.47
CA GLU A 140 8.74 -10.24 -13.91
C GLU A 140 8.34 -11.66 -14.35
N VAL A 141 7.03 -11.92 -14.52
CA VAL A 141 6.57 -13.23 -14.99
C VAL A 141 6.55 -13.35 -16.51
N GLY A 142 6.98 -12.30 -17.22
CA GLY A 142 7.06 -12.33 -18.68
C GLY A 142 5.74 -12.06 -19.40
N ILE A 143 4.77 -11.49 -18.71
CA ILE A 143 3.47 -11.11 -19.28
C ILE A 143 3.45 -9.59 -19.46
N GLU A 144 3.21 -9.14 -20.67
CA GLU A 144 3.19 -7.69 -20.97
C GLU A 144 1.85 -7.20 -21.50
#